data_794cf176da06ba52350714db600738ab
#
_entry.id   794cf176da06ba52350714db600738ab
#
_cell.length_a   1.000
_cell.length_b   1.000
_cell.length_c   1.000
_cell.angle_alpha   90.00
_cell.angle_beta   90.00
_cell.angle_gamma   90.00
#
_symmetry.space_group_name_H-M   'P 1'
#
loop_
_entity.id
_entity.type
_entity.pdbx_description
1 polymer ?
#
loop_
_entity_poly.entity_id
_entity_poly.type
_entity_poly.pdbx_seq_one_letter_code
_entity_poly.pdbx_strand_id
1 'polypeptide(L)'
;MIDSRKKYQLQASVAYPHAGKMLENYLNKHMSNRTYVARQLGVAPTTVARYFESESLQLGILWKLSLITNHNFILEIGSQLPIDYPTSGVIQAQNLLKDKEQELSEKQKEIEELQRQIERLNIELSVYKNIVGK
;
A
#
# COMPACT_ATOMS: atom_id res chain seq x y z
N MET A 1 37.57 10.19 21.00
CA MET A 1 37.29 8.83 20.46
C MET A 1 35.81 8.74 20.20
N ILE A 2 35.39 8.59 18.97
CA ILE A 2 33.96 8.41 18.63
C ILE A 2 33.65 6.95 18.95
N ASP A 3 32.75 6.74 19.92
CA ASP A 3 32.25 5.42 20.24
C ASP A 3 31.54 4.84 19.01
N SER A 4 32.14 3.82 18.39
CA SER A 4 31.61 3.17 17.19
C SER A 4 30.21 2.61 17.38
N ARG A 5 29.78 2.36 18.63
CA ARG A 5 28.43 1.91 18.98
C ARG A 5 27.37 3.01 18.80
N LYS A 6 27.77 4.30 18.87
CA LYS A 6 26.86 5.44 18.68
C LYS A 6 26.70 5.83 17.20
N LYS A 7 27.54 5.29 16.31
CA LYS A 7 27.53 5.62 14.89
C LYS A 7 26.22 5.22 14.17
N TYR A 8 25.47 4.32 14.75
CA TYR A 8 24.21 3.81 14.17
C TYR A 8 22.98 4.14 15.04
N GLN A 9 23.13 4.95 16.06
CA GLN A 9 21.99 5.44 16.82
C GLN A 9 21.34 6.59 16.04
N LEU A 10 20.42 6.25 15.17
CA LEU A 10 19.45 7.20 14.68
C LEU A 10 18.66 7.71 15.88
N GLN A 11 18.71 9.01 16.13
CA GLN A 11 17.75 9.67 17.00
C GLN A 11 16.40 9.66 16.27
N ALA A 12 15.81 8.49 16.14
CA ALA A 12 14.52 8.35 15.51
C ALA A 12 13.43 8.64 16.53
N SER A 13 12.57 9.56 16.22
CA SER A 13 11.32 9.80 16.96
C SER A 13 10.37 8.60 16.89
N VAL A 14 10.65 7.64 16.03
CA VAL A 14 9.87 6.42 15.83
C VAL A 14 10.70 5.23 16.29
N ALA A 15 10.18 4.50 17.27
CA ALA A 15 10.83 3.27 17.76
C ALA A 15 10.81 2.18 16.68
N TYR A 16 11.92 1.44 16.57
CA TYR A 16 11.98 0.27 15.71
C TYR A 16 10.96 -0.79 16.15
N PRO A 17 10.11 -1.31 15.27
CA PRO A 17 9.13 -2.31 15.63
C PRO A 17 9.80 -3.64 16.00
N HIS A 18 9.31 -4.28 17.08
CA HIS A 18 9.83 -5.58 17.51
C HIS A 18 9.29 -6.69 16.60
N ALA A 19 10.07 -7.08 15.59
CA ALA A 19 9.65 -8.05 14.58
C ALA A 19 9.25 -9.41 15.17
N GLY A 20 9.97 -9.89 16.18
CA GLY A 20 9.67 -11.16 16.84
C GLY A 20 8.32 -11.16 17.56
N LYS A 21 7.97 -10.10 18.28
CA LYS A 21 6.67 -9.96 18.93
C LYS A 21 5.53 -9.84 17.93
N MET A 22 5.75 -9.15 16.84
CA MET A 22 4.78 -9.06 15.75
C MET A 22 4.48 -10.44 15.18
N LEU A 23 5.51 -11.24 14.92
CA LEU A 23 5.37 -12.62 14.46
C LEU A 23 4.64 -13.49 15.49
N GLU A 24 5.03 -13.44 16.75
CA GLU A 24 4.40 -14.20 17.83
C GLU A 24 2.92 -13.88 17.98
N ASN A 25 2.57 -12.59 18.00
CA ASN A 25 1.20 -12.13 18.09
C ASN A 25 0.35 -12.61 16.90
N TYR A 26 0.92 -12.55 15.69
CA TYR A 26 0.23 -13.05 14.51
C TYR A 26 -0.06 -14.55 14.60
N LEU A 27 0.94 -15.36 14.93
CA LEU A 27 0.79 -16.81 15.03
C LEU A 27 -0.21 -17.21 16.13
N ASN A 28 -0.16 -16.55 17.28
CA ASN A 28 -1.11 -16.77 18.38
C ASN A 28 -2.54 -16.41 17.97
N LYS A 29 -2.73 -15.29 17.27
CA LYS A 29 -4.04 -14.82 16.85
C LYS A 29 -4.68 -15.70 15.77
N HIS A 30 -3.88 -16.24 14.88
CA HIS A 30 -4.36 -17.05 13.74
C HIS A 30 -4.24 -18.56 13.99
N MET A 31 -3.98 -18.98 15.22
CA MET A 31 -3.83 -20.39 15.64
C MET A 31 -2.79 -21.17 14.79
N SER A 32 -1.84 -20.46 14.20
CA SER A 32 -0.76 -21.07 13.43
C SER A 32 0.21 -21.79 14.35
N ASN A 33 0.38 -23.08 14.15
CA ASN A 33 1.26 -23.89 14.99
C ASN A 33 2.73 -23.56 14.69
N ARG A 34 3.46 -23.14 15.73
CA ARG A 34 4.91 -22.91 15.69
C ARG A 34 5.69 -24.08 15.07
N THR A 35 5.28 -25.30 15.36
CA THR A 35 5.90 -26.53 14.80
C THR A 35 5.69 -26.63 13.30
N TYR A 36 4.52 -26.26 12.80
CA TYR A 36 4.25 -26.21 11.37
C TYR A 36 5.14 -25.19 10.66
N VAL A 37 5.21 -23.97 11.21
CA VAL A 37 6.05 -22.90 10.65
C VAL A 37 7.52 -23.31 10.63
N ALA A 38 8.02 -23.90 11.73
CA ALA A 38 9.38 -24.41 11.81
C ALA A 38 9.68 -25.48 10.76
N ARG A 39 8.74 -26.39 10.54
CA ARG A 39 8.88 -27.44 9.51
C ARG A 39 8.95 -26.84 8.10
N GLN A 40 8.10 -25.85 7.80
CA GLN A 40 8.10 -25.17 6.50
C GLN A 40 9.37 -24.35 6.26
N LEU A 41 9.94 -23.77 7.33
CA LEU A 41 11.23 -23.07 7.28
C LEU A 41 12.45 -24.00 7.21
N GLY A 42 12.28 -25.28 7.53
CA GLY A 42 13.40 -26.21 7.66
C GLY A 42 14.26 -25.99 8.90
N VAL A 43 13.68 -25.50 9.99
CA VAL A 43 14.37 -25.21 11.26
C VAL A 43 13.68 -25.92 12.43
N ALA A 44 14.39 -25.99 13.56
CA ALA A 44 13.80 -26.54 14.80
C ALA A 44 12.73 -25.58 15.37
N PRO A 45 11.68 -26.09 16.04
CA PRO A 45 10.66 -25.26 16.70
C PRO A 45 11.26 -24.29 17.72
N THR A 46 12.37 -24.64 18.36
CA THR A 46 13.12 -23.77 19.27
C THR A 46 13.73 -22.57 18.56
N THR A 47 14.07 -22.70 17.29
CA THR A 47 14.58 -21.59 16.47
C THR A 47 13.47 -20.56 16.23
N VAL A 48 12.25 -21.01 15.95
CA VAL A 48 11.10 -20.10 15.82
C VAL A 48 10.82 -19.39 17.14
N ALA A 49 10.93 -20.10 18.28
CA ALA A 49 10.80 -19.47 19.58
C ALA A 49 11.83 -18.37 19.83
N ARG A 50 13.08 -18.55 19.36
CA ARG A 50 14.10 -17.49 19.41
C ARG A 50 13.75 -16.29 18.53
N TYR A 51 13.08 -16.50 17.40
CA TYR A 51 12.61 -15.39 16.57
C TYR A 51 11.63 -14.49 17.32
N PHE A 52 10.79 -15.04 18.18
CA PHE A 52 9.86 -14.25 18.99
C PHE A 52 10.56 -13.29 19.97
N GLU A 53 11.74 -13.65 20.44
CA GLU A 53 12.55 -12.84 21.35
C GLU A 53 13.41 -11.80 20.61
N SER A 54 13.58 -11.95 19.30
CA SER A 54 14.44 -11.09 18.50
C SER A 54 13.73 -9.80 18.11
N GLU A 55 14.31 -8.65 18.44
CA GLU A 55 13.79 -7.37 18.01
C GLU A 55 13.82 -7.22 16.49
N SER A 56 14.86 -7.75 15.86
CA SER A 56 15.06 -7.69 14.42
C SER A 56 15.23 -9.08 13.84
N LEU A 57 14.56 -9.35 12.72
CA LEU A 57 14.71 -10.55 11.93
C LEU A 57 15.31 -10.20 10.56
N GLN A 58 16.12 -11.11 10.03
CA GLN A 58 16.63 -10.98 8.68
C GLN A 58 15.47 -10.88 7.69
N LEU A 59 15.59 -9.99 6.72
CA LEU A 59 14.55 -9.78 5.70
C LEU A 59 14.20 -11.06 4.95
N GLY A 60 15.19 -11.93 4.67
CA GLY A 60 14.96 -13.22 4.03
C GLY A 60 14.11 -14.18 4.87
N ILE A 61 14.22 -14.11 6.21
CA ILE A 61 13.38 -14.89 7.13
C ILE A 61 11.95 -14.34 7.12
N LEU A 62 11.79 -13.03 7.20
CA LEU A 62 10.48 -12.37 7.11
C LEU A 62 9.79 -12.66 5.77
N TRP A 63 10.54 -12.70 4.69
CA TRP A 63 10.04 -13.08 3.38
C TRP A 63 9.46 -14.50 3.36
N LYS A 64 10.23 -15.47 3.83
CA LYS A 64 9.79 -16.86 3.92
C LYS A 64 8.58 -17.02 4.86
N LEU A 65 8.61 -16.36 6.01
CA LEU A 65 7.48 -16.36 6.94
C LEU A 65 6.21 -15.79 6.29
N SER A 66 6.34 -14.71 5.53
CA SER A 66 5.23 -14.11 4.80
C SER A 66 4.60 -15.07 3.80
N LEU A 67 5.43 -15.82 3.07
CA LEU A 67 4.96 -16.85 2.12
C LEU A 67 4.27 -18.01 2.84
N ILE A 68 4.81 -18.47 3.97
CA ILE A 68 4.26 -19.60 4.74
C ILE A 68 2.91 -19.27 5.36
N THR A 69 2.76 -18.03 5.84
CA THR A 69 1.56 -17.59 6.57
C THR A 69 0.53 -16.86 5.72
N ASN A 70 0.84 -16.60 4.45
CA ASN A 70 0.05 -15.71 3.57
C ASN A 70 -0.19 -14.31 4.19
N HIS A 71 0.80 -13.79 4.91
CA HIS A 71 0.74 -12.50 5.58
C HIS A 71 1.98 -11.66 5.28
N ASN A 72 1.79 -10.41 4.90
CA ASN A 72 2.90 -9.54 4.51
C ASN A 72 3.52 -8.83 5.73
N PHE A 73 4.40 -9.52 6.45
CA PHE A 73 5.11 -8.96 7.60
C PHE A 73 6.03 -7.80 7.22
N ILE A 74 6.56 -7.79 6.00
CA ILE A 74 7.44 -6.71 5.53
C ILE A 74 6.66 -5.42 5.38
N LEU A 75 5.47 -5.49 4.79
CA LEU A 75 4.59 -4.33 4.68
C LEU A 75 4.14 -3.84 6.06
N GLU A 76 3.84 -4.76 6.99
CA GLU A 76 3.42 -4.41 8.34
C GLU A 76 4.51 -3.64 9.10
N ILE A 77 5.77 -4.05 8.97
CA ILE A 77 6.91 -3.30 9.51
C ILE A 77 7.06 -1.97 8.78
N GLY A 78 7.02 -1.97 7.46
CA GLY A 78 7.18 -0.78 6.64
C GLY A 78 6.07 0.26 6.87
N SER A 79 4.87 -0.16 7.20
CA SER A 79 3.75 0.73 7.50
C SER A 79 3.92 1.56 8.78
N GLN A 80 4.86 1.17 9.63
CA GLN A 80 5.21 1.91 10.85
C GLN A 80 6.21 3.04 10.59
N LEU A 81 6.77 3.13 9.39
CA LEU A 81 7.53 4.30 8.96
C LEU A 81 6.61 5.52 8.79
N PRO A 82 7.14 6.74 8.89
CA PRO A 82 6.36 7.95 8.60
C PRO A 82 5.65 7.87 7.25
N ILE A 83 4.44 8.44 7.18
CA ILE A 83 3.59 8.43 5.97
C ILE A 83 4.25 9.10 4.77
N ASP A 84 5.15 10.05 5.02
CA ASP A 84 5.90 10.79 4.02
C ASP A 84 7.07 10.00 3.39
N TYR A 85 7.20 8.71 3.72
CA TYR A 85 8.19 7.81 3.10
C TYR A 85 7.52 6.83 2.13
N PRO A 86 7.02 7.30 0.98
CA PRO A 86 6.34 6.43 0.03
C PRO A 86 7.32 5.51 -0.71
N THR A 87 6.83 4.36 -1.12
CA THR A 87 7.57 3.50 -2.06
C THR A 87 7.52 4.07 -3.48
N SER A 88 8.46 3.67 -4.34
CA SER A 88 8.43 4.06 -5.76
C SER A 88 7.12 3.71 -6.46
N GLY A 89 6.52 2.56 -6.10
CA GLY A 89 5.21 2.16 -6.64
C GLY A 89 4.08 3.09 -6.23
N VAL A 90 4.10 3.59 -4.99
CA VAL A 90 3.13 4.57 -4.51
C VAL A 90 3.28 5.90 -5.25
N ILE A 91 4.51 6.38 -5.46
CA ILE A 91 4.78 7.60 -6.22
C ILE A 91 4.27 7.48 -7.66
N GLN A 92 4.54 6.35 -8.31
CA GLN A 92 4.04 6.08 -9.67
C GLN A 92 2.51 6.06 -9.73
N ALA A 93 1.86 5.40 -8.77
CA ALA A 93 0.41 5.35 -8.68
C ALA A 93 -0.21 6.74 -8.44
N GLN A 94 0.40 7.55 -7.59
CA GLN A 94 -0.04 8.93 -7.35
C GLN A 94 0.08 9.81 -8.60
N ASN A 95 1.19 9.69 -9.34
CA ASN A 95 1.37 10.41 -10.60
C ASN A 95 0.34 9.98 -11.64
N LEU A 96 0.12 8.67 -11.80
CA LEU A 96 -0.90 8.14 -12.70
C LEU A 96 -2.31 8.61 -12.32
N LEU A 97 -2.62 8.63 -11.04
CA LEU A 97 -3.91 9.12 -10.54
C LEU A 97 -4.11 10.60 -10.92
N LYS A 98 -3.09 11.44 -10.71
CA LYS A 98 -3.12 12.85 -11.06
C LYS A 98 -3.35 13.07 -12.57
N ASP A 99 -2.66 12.28 -13.41
CA ASP A 99 -2.81 12.36 -14.87
C ASP A 99 -4.25 11.96 -15.26
N LYS A 100 -4.81 10.92 -14.63
CA LYS A 100 -6.19 10.49 -14.87
C LYS A 100 -7.24 11.50 -14.39
N GLU A 101 -7.00 12.16 -13.27
CA GLU A 101 -7.88 13.24 -12.79
C GLU A 101 -7.90 14.42 -13.76
N GLN A 102 -6.75 14.77 -14.34
CA GLN A 102 -6.67 15.80 -15.36
C GLN A 102 -7.43 15.39 -16.62
N GLU A 103 -7.22 14.16 -17.11
CA GLU A 103 -7.94 13.62 -18.27
C GLU A 103 -9.45 13.63 -18.06
N LEU A 104 -9.91 13.23 -16.86
CA LEU A 104 -11.34 13.29 -16.48
C LEU A 104 -11.88 14.71 -16.48
N SER A 105 -11.12 15.67 -15.97
CA SER A 105 -11.52 17.08 -15.98
C SER A 105 -11.67 17.65 -17.40
N GLU A 106 -10.76 17.30 -18.31
CA GLU A 106 -10.81 17.68 -19.71
C GLU A 106 -12.02 17.06 -20.41
N LYS A 107 -12.27 15.76 -20.17
CA LYS A 107 -13.44 15.07 -20.73
C LYS A 107 -14.75 15.64 -20.19
N GLN A 108 -14.82 16.04 -18.94
CA GLN A 108 -16.00 16.67 -18.36
C GLN A 108 -16.32 17.99 -19.06
N LYS A 109 -15.31 18.82 -19.34
CA LYS A 109 -15.48 20.07 -20.08
C LYS A 109 -15.97 19.82 -21.50
N GLU A 110 -15.44 18.81 -22.18
CA GLU A 110 -15.88 18.39 -23.51
C GLU A 110 -17.34 17.94 -23.50
N ILE A 111 -17.75 17.16 -22.52
CA ILE A 111 -19.15 16.72 -22.35
C ILE A 111 -20.08 17.93 -22.15
N GLU A 112 -19.72 18.86 -21.30
CA GLU A 112 -20.51 20.08 -21.05
C GLU A 112 -20.66 20.93 -22.32
N GLU A 113 -19.60 21.06 -23.09
CA GLU A 113 -19.66 21.78 -24.38
C GLU A 113 -20.55 21.07 -25.41
N LEU A 114 -20.44 19.74 -25.52
CA LEU A 114 -21.31 18.94 -26.39
C LEU A 114 -22.79 19.01 -25.94
N GLN A 115 -23.05 19.01 -24.66
CA GLN A 115 -24.42 19.17 -24.11
C GLN A 115 -24.99 20.55 -24.52
N ARG A 116 -24.21 21.61 -24.43
CA ARG A 116 -24.62 22.95 -24.88
C ARG A 116 -24.91 22.99 -26.38
N GLN A 117 -24.10 22.32 -27.19
CA GLN A 117 -24.31 22.22 -28.64
C GLN A 117 -25.59 21.44 -28.96
N ILE A 118 -25.85 20.32 -28.26
CA ILE A 118 -27.06 19.53 -28.43
C ILE A 118 -28.30 20.38 -28.09
N GLU A 119 -28.27 21.07 -26.97
CA GLU A 119 -29.39 21.94 -26.56
C GLU A 119 -29.67 23.03 -27.58
N ARG A 120 -28.65 23.73 -28.09
CA ARG A 120 -28.76 24.72 -29.13
C ARG A 120 -29.36 24.14 -30.41
N LEU A 121 -28.87 22.99 -30.88
CA LEU A 121 -29.41 22.30 -32.05
C LEU A 121 -30.85 21.87 -31.88
N ASN A 122 -31.24 21.42 -30.70
CA ASN A 122 -32.62 21.05 -30.38
C ASN A 122 -33.55 22.29 -30.45
N ILE A 123 -33.09 23.43 -29.95
CA ILE A 123 -33.84 24.68 -30.04
C ILE A 123 -33.99 25.10 -31.50
N GLU A 124 -32.93 25.09 -32.30
CA GLU A 124 -32.97 25.39 -33.72
C GLU A 124 -33.90 24.45 -34.49
N LEU A 125 -33.85 23.17 -34.19
CA LEU A 125 -34.72 22.15 -34.78
C LEU A 125 -36.19 22.40 -34.43
N SER A 126 -36.49 22.76 -33.18
CA SER A 126 -37.83 23.12 -32.73
C SER A 126 -38.39 24.35 -33.49
N VAL A 127 -37.57 25.40 -33.63
CA VAL A 127 -37.93 26.57 -34.39
C VAL A 127 -38.19 26.23 -35.87
N TYR A 128 -37.34 25.41 -36.47
CA TYR A 128 -37.47 24.98 -37.86
C TYR A 128 -38.76 24.18 -38.10
N LYS A 129 -39.10 23.25 -37.19
CA LYS A 129 -40.37 22.48 -37.26
C LYS A 129 -41.59 23.37 -37.13
N ASN A 130 -41.55 24.43 -36.33
CA ASN A 130 -42.65 25.37 -36.19
C ASN A 130 -42.82 26.22 -37.46
N ILE A 131 -41.77 26.52 -38.18
CA ILE A 131 -41.82 27.25 -39.45
C ILE A 131 -42.37 26.38 -40.57
N VAL A 132 -41.92 25.13 -40.69
CA VAL A 132 -42.30 24.18 -41.75
C VAL A 132 -43.69 23.57 -41.53
N GLY A 133 -44.11 23.46 -40.27
CA GLY A 133 -45.41 22.89 -39.88
C GLY A 133 -46.63 23.83 -40.05
N LYS A 134 -46.38 25.02 -40.60
CA LYS A 134 -47.45 25.95 -40.97
C LYS A 134 -47.72 25.82 -42.48
#